data_30f118dfaf00d10f87f9114b9c5481d8
#
_entry.id   30f118dfaf00d10f87f9114b9c5481d8
#
_cell.length_a   1.000
_cell.length_b   1.000
_cell.length_c   1.000
_cell.angle_alpha   90.00
_cell.angle_beta   90.00
_cell.angle_gamma   90.00
#
_symmetry.space_group_name_H-M   'P 1'
#
loop_
_entity.id
_entity.type
_entity.pdbx_description
1 polymer ?
#
loop_
_entity_poly.entity_id
_entity_poly.type
_entity_poly.pdbx_seq_one_letter_code
_entity_poly.pdbx_strand_id
1 'polypeptide(L)' 'MKIGDLVDDGLDNIGVIVALGWIFPTSGGKTRAYEVHFPSSPQHNGWYDDYDLKLISRPMEETCK' A
#
# COMPACT_ATOMS: atom_id res chain seq x y z
N MET A 1 -2.19 -0.56 -7.72
CA MET A 1 -2.48 -1.22 -6.44
C MET A 1 -3.90 -0.89 -6.01
N LYS A 2 -4.52 -1.79 -5.30
CA LYS A 2 -5.89 -1.60 -4.86
C LYS A 2 -6.11 -2.29 -3.52
N ILE A 3 -7.26 -2.05 -2.92
CA ILE A 3 -7.58 -2.61 -1.62
C ILE A 3 -7.48 -4.13 -1.69
N GLY A 4 -6.79 -4.72 -0.72
CA GLY A 4 -6.58 -6.15 -0.65
C GLY A 4 -5.25 -6.62 -1.18
N ASP A 5 -4.52 -5.75 -1.89
CA ASP A 5 -3.19 -6.11 -2.40
C ASP A 5 -2.19 -6.20 -1.26
N LEU A 6 -1.28 -7.15 -1.37
CA LEU A 6 -0.17 -7.27 -0.42
C LEU A 6 1.00 -6.45 -0.92
N VAL A 7 1.59 -5.69 -0.03
CA VAL A 7 2.68 -4.78 -0.37
C VAL A 7 3.81 -4.90 0.64
N ASP A 8 4.99 -4.46 0.20
CA ASP A 8 6.20 -4.43 1.00
C ASP A 8 6.62 -2.98 1.14
N ASP A 9 6.98 -2.56 2.34
CA ASP A 9 7.39 -1.18 2.58
C ASP A 9 8.87 -0.93 2.32
N GLY A 10 9.57 -1.93 1.81
CA GLY A 10 11.00 -1.81 1.55
C GLY A 10 11.87 -2.22 2.71
N LEU A 11 11.28 -2.57 3.84
CA LEU A 11 12.00 -2.99 5.04
C LEU A 11 11.59 -4.38 5.48
N ASP A 12 11.14 -5.18 4.52
CA ASP A 12 10.69 -6.56 4.75
C ASP A 12 9.43 -6.66 5.60
N ASN A 13 8.66 -5.60 5.68
CA ASN A 13 7.37 -5.62 6.34
C ASN A 13 6.29 -5.81 5.30
N ILE A 14 5.46 -6.81 5.51
CA ILE A 14 4.38 -7.13 4.59
C ILE A 14 3.08 -6.60 5.15
N GLY A 15 2.38 -5.82 4.35
CA GLY A 15 1.11 -5.26 4.75
C GLY A 15 0.05 -5.46 3.69
N VAL A 16 -1.15 -5.05 4.00
CA VAL A 16 -2.28 -5.13 3.08
C VAL A 16 -2.90 -3.75 2.94
N ILE A 17 -3.25 -3.38 1.72
CA ILE A 17 -3.87 -2.09 1.46
C ILE A 17 -5.33 -2.17 1.92
N VAL A 18 -5.72 -1.23 2.80
CA VAL A 18 -7.06 -1.21 3.37
C VAL A 18 -7.86 0.03 2.95
N ALA A 19 -7.20 1.03 2.38
CA ALA A 19 -7.91 2.22 1.91
C ALA A 19 -7.09 2.91 0.83
N LEU A 20 -7.75 3.74 0.03
CA LEU A 20 -7.11 4.50 -1.04
C LEU A 20 -7.35 5.98 -0.80
N GLY A 21 -6.38 6.80 -1.21
CA GLY A 21 -6.51 8.25 -1.08
C GLY A 21 -5.50 8.97 -1.94
N TRP A 22 -5.23 10.23 -1.60
CA TRP A 22 -4.31 11.08 -2.34
C TRP A 22 -3.44 11.85 -1.38
N ILE A 23 -2.20 12.12 -1.79
CA ILE A 23 -1.28 12.99 -1.08
C ILE A 23 -0.99 14.18 -2.00
N PHE A 24 -0.91 15.37 -1.42
CA PHE A 24 -0.63 16.59 -2.19
C PHE A 24 0.76 17.09 -1.78
N PRO A 25 1.80 16.69 -2.52
CA PRO A 25 3.17 17.13 -2.19
C PRO A 25 3.35 18.62 -2.42
N THR A 26 4.36 19.18 -1.77
CA THR A 26 4.65 20.62 -1.89
C THR A 26 5.06 21.01 -3.30
N SER A 27 5.54 20.08 -4.08
CA SER A 27 5.92 20.35 -5.47
C SER A 27 4.71 20.53 -6.38
N GLY A 28 3.50 20.31 -5.85
CA GLY A 28 2.28 20.48 -6.63
C GLY A 28 1.77 19.15 -7.13
N GLY A 29 0.54 19.19 -7.66
CA GLY A 29 -0.10 17.98 -8.14
C GLY A 29 -0.60 17.10 -7.02
N LYS A 30 -0.85 15.84 -7.34
CA LYS A 30 -1.29 14.88 -6.34
C LYS A 30 -0.72 13.51 -6.68
N THR A 31 -0.50 12.71 -5.64
CA THR A 31 0.04 11.38 -5.76
C THR A 31 -0.90 10.41 -5.08
N ARG A 32 -1.08 9.24 -5.66
CA ARG A 32 -1.94 8.22 -5.06
C ARG A 32 -1.33 7.78 -3.73
N ALA A 33 -2.18 7.69 -2.71
CA ALA A 33 -1.78 7.23 -1.40
C ALA A 33 -2.56 6.00 -1.03
N TYR A 34 -1.95 5.17 -0.17
CA TYR A 34 -2.56 3.91 0.24
C TYR A 34 -2.43 3.78 1.74
N GLU A 35 -3.53 3.47 2.41
CA GLU A 35 -3.44 3.12 3.81
C GLU A 35 -3.14 1.65 3.92
N VAL A 36 -2.08 1.31 4.64
CA VAL A 36 -1.58 -0.05 4.73
C VAL A 36 -1.63 -0.53 6.18
N HIS A 37 -2.10 -1.74 6.36
CA HIS A 37 -2.14 -2.40 7.66
C HIS A 37 -1.08 -3.48 7.69
N PHE A 38 -0.20 -3.42 8.69
CA PHE A 38 0.88 -4.39 8.88
C PHE A 38 0.58 -5.24 10.10
N PRO A 39 0.03 -6.45 9.91
CA PRO A 39 -0.35 -7.29 11.05
C PRO A 39 0.81 -7.62 11.99
N SER A 40 2.00 -7.80 11.43
CA SER A 40 3.17 -8.15 12.23
C SER A 40 3.87 -6.94 12.82
N SER A 41 3.56 -5.75 12.35
CA SER A 41 4.24 -4.53 12.78
C SER A 41 3.24 -3.37 12.81
N PRO A 42 2.29 -3.41 13.75
CA PRO A 42 1.21 -2.40 13.77
C PRO A 42 1.72 -0.97 13.88
N GLN A 43 2.92 -0.78 14.41
CA GLN A 43 3.48 0.56 14.53
C GLN A 43 3.80 1.17 13.18
N HIS A 44 3.81 0.39 12.12
CA HIS A 44 4.05 0.88 10.77
C HIS A 44 2.78 1.17 9.99
N ASN A 45 1.62 0.91 10.58
CA ASN A 45 0.35 1.21 9.91
C ASN A 45 0.27 2.69 9.60
N GLY A 46 -0.29 3.02 8.46
CA GLY A 46 -0.47 4.42 8.09
C GLY A 46 -0.59 4.59 6.59
N TRP A 47 -0.45 5.83 6.15
CA TRP A 47 -0.57 6.18 4.74
C TRP A 47 0.81 6.24 4.10
N TYR A 48 0.93 5.62 2.94
CA TYR A 48 2.16 5.56 2.17
C TYR A 48 1.86 6.03 0.76
N ASP A 49 2.82 6.65 0.13
CA ASP A 49 2.60 7.02 -1.26
C ASP A 49 3.01 5.87 -2.17
N ASP A 50 2.72 6.05 -3.44
CA ASP A 50 2.91 5.00 -4.44
C ASP A 50 4.35 4.52 -4.53
N TYR A 51 5.30 5.41 -4.27
CA TYR A 51 6.71 5.10 -4.42
C TYR A 51 7.28 4.32 -3.23
N ASP A 52 6.60 4.36 -2.10
CA ASP A 52 7.10 3.72 -0.90
C ASP A 52 6.70 2.26 -0.79
N LEU A 53 5.86 1.81 -1.69
CA LEU A 53 5.30 0.46 -1.61
C LEU A 53 5.67 -0.34 -2.85
N LYS A 54 5.89 -1.63 -2.63
CA LYS A 54 6.14 -2.57 -3.70
C LYS A 54 5.06 -3.63 -3.67
N LEU A 55 4.38 -3.82 -4.80
CA LEU A 55 3.33 -4.83 -4.88
C LEU A 55 3.94 -6.22 -4.82
N ILE A 56 3.43 -7.05 -3.91
CA ILE A 56 3.89 -8.42 -3.76
C ILE A 56 2.89 -9.37 -4.38
N SER A 57 1.61 -9.20 -4.05
CA SER A 57 0.60 -10.15 -4.45
C SER A 57 -0.74 -9.46 -4.56
N ARG A 58 -1.61 -10.02 -5.35
CA ARG A 58 -2.96 -9.52 -5.54
C ARG A 58 -3.96 -10.46 -4.91
N PRO A 59 -5.21 -10.00 -4.75
CA PRO A 59 -6.25 -10.88 -4.24
C PRO A 59 -6.38 -12.14 -5.07
N MET A 60 -6.87 -13.16 -4.44
CA MET A 60 -6.93 -14.49 -5.01
C MET A 60 -7.69 -14.56 -6.33
N GLU A 61 -8.71 -13.77 -6.48
CA GLU A 61 -9.50 -13.80 -7.71
C GLU A 61 -8.69 -13.40 -8.92
N GLU A 62 -7.55 -12.76 -8.72
CA GLU A 62 -6.69 -12.37 -9.82
C GLU A 62 -6.02 -13.55 -10.48
N THR A 63 -5.94 -14.66 -9.80
CA THR A 63 -5.22 -15.81 -10.31
C THR A 63 -6.14 -16.84 -10.90
N CYS A 64 -7.40 -16.63 -10.82
CA CYS A 64 -8.36 -17.57 -11.41
C CYS A 64 -8.31 -17.41 -12.91
N LYS A 65 -8.09 -18.45 -13.54
CA LYS A 65 -8.01 -18.29 -14.96
C LYS A 65 -8.17 -19.49 -15.66
#